data_0ab779756bc5486941b7bde12eee4c58
#
_entry.id   0ab779756bc5486941b7bde12eee4c58
#
_cell.length_a   1.000
_cell.length_b   1.000
_cell.length_c   1.000
_cell.angle_alpha   90.00
_cell.angle_beta   90.00
_cell.angle_gamma   90.00
#
_symmetry.space_group_name_H-M   'P 1'
#
loop_
_entity.id
_entity.type
_entity.pdbx_description
1 polymer ?
#
loop_
_entity_poly.entity_id
_entity_poly.type
_entity_poly.pdbx_seq_one_letter_code
_entity_poly.pdbx_strand_id
1 'polypeptide(L)'
;MTHGAAYQANPDIQVVLHAHAPMIWQNADTLDLQSTEPNFGYGTPAMARAIGRLLSQDPFSVLVMGGHEDGVLATGRTPSEAAHRLLDTLARALALPPKTPS
;
A
#
# COMPACT_ATOMS: atom_id res chain seq x y z
N MET A 1 -5.39 -2.86 13.85
CA MET A 1 -4.13 -3.64 13.75
C MET A 1 -3.18 -3.13 12.69
N THR A 2 -3.64 -2.94 11.47
CA THR A 2 -2.80 -2.51 10.35
C THR A 2 -2.12 -1.18 10.60
N HIS A 3 -2.87 -0.17 11.02
CA HIS A 3 -2.31 1.16 11.33
C HIS A 3 -1.33 1.08 12.50
N GLY A 4 -1.68 0.32 13.55
CA GLY A 4 -0.78 0.12 14.69
C GLY A 4 0.52 -0.55 14.28
N ALA A 5 0.46 -1.55 13.39
CA ALA A 5 1.66 -2.22 12.88
C ALA A 5 2.57 -1.24 12.13
N ALA A 6 1.99 -0.31 11.35
CA ALA A 6 2.75 0.71 10.64
C ALA A 6 3.49 1.62 11.62
N TYR A 7 2.82 2.11 12.66
CA TYR A 7 3.43 3.00 13.65
C TYR A 7 4.52 2.30 14.46
N GLN A 8 4.34 1.01 14.74
CA GLN A 8 5.35 0.21 15.43
C GLN A 8 6.57 -0.06 14.55
N ALA A 9 6.38 -0.19 13.23
CA ALA A 9 7.46 -0.44 12.29
C ALA A 9 8.45 0.72 12.23
N ASN A 10 7.95 1.96 12.30
CA ASN A 10 8.78 3.15 12.29
C ASN A 10 8.06 4.32 12.98
N PRO A 11 8.63 4.89 14.05
CA PRO A 11 8.00 5.99 14.78
C PRO A 11 7.87 7.28 13.97
N ASP A 12 8.59 7.44 12.88
CA ASP A 12 8.47 8.61 12.00
C ASP A 12 7.22 8.55 11.11
N ILE A 13 6.57 7.40 11.03
CA ILE A 13 5.28 7.28 10.34
C ILE A 13 4.21 7.91 11.23
N GLN A 14 3.67 9.02 10.80
CA GLN A 14 2.63 9.76 11.55
C GLN A 14 1.25 9.56 10.94
N VAL A 15 1.18 9.18 9.67
CA VAL A 15 -0.08 9.03 8.92
C VAL A 15 -0.04 7.75 8.11
N VAL A 16 -1.13 6.99 8.20
CA VAL A 16 -1.39 5.84 7.32
C VAL A 16 -2.75 6.08 6.68
N LEU A 17 -2.77 6.15 5.36
CA LEU A 17 -3.99 6.24 4.59
C LEU A 17 -4.32 4.88 4.01
N HIS A 18 -5.56 4.45 4.18
CA HIS A 18 -6.07 3.23 3.57
C HIS A 18 -7.09 3.64 2.50
N ALA A 19 -6.92 3.12 1.30
CA ALA A 19 -7.80 3.44 0.19
C ALA A 19 -8.14 2.19 -0.62
N HIS A 20 -9.21 2.27 -1.38
CA HIS A 20 -9.55 1.27 -2.38
C HIS A 20 -9.24 1.87 -3.75
N ALA A 21 -8.24 1.32 -4.42
CA ALA A 21 -7.74 1.85 -5.68
C ALA A 21 -7.47 0.71 -6.65
N PRO A 22 -8.49 0.29 -7.43
CA PRO A 22 -8.35 -0.84 -8.35
C PRO A 22 -7.20 -0.67 -9.34
N MET A 23 -7.00 0.52 -9.87
CA MET A 23 -5.94 0.77 -10.85
C MET A 23 -4.55 0.56 -10.26
N ILE A 24 -4.35 0.91 -9.00
CA ILE A 24 -3.08 0.69 -8.32
C ILE A 24 -2.94 -0.80 -7.98
N TRP A 25 -3.98 -1.38 -7.40
CA TRP A 25 -3.97 -2.76 -6.92
C TRP A 25 -3.70 -3.74 -8.07
N GLN A 26 -4.37 -3.55 -9.21
CA GLN A 26 -4.23 -4.43 -10.38
C GLN A 26 -2.90 -4.26 -11.11
N ASN A 27 -2.23 -3.13 -10.93
CA ASN A 27 -0.99 -2.81 -11.62
C ASN A 27 0.22 -2.76 -10.67
N ALA A 28 0.11 -3.38 -9.49
CA ALA A 28 1.16 -3.33 -8.48
C ALA A 28 2.51 -3.81 -9.02
N ASP A 29 2.54 -4.89 -9.79
CA ASP A 29 3.77 -5.43 -10.36
C ASP A 29 4.41 -4.44 -11.34
N THR A 30 3.61 -3.88 -12.24
CA THR A 30 4.07 -2.91 -13.24
C THR A 30 4.58 -1.63 -12.57
N LEU A 31 3.95 -1.23 -11.47
CA LEU A 31 4.34 -0.05 -10.71
C LEU A 31 5.48 -0.32 -9.72
N ASP A 32 5.91 -1.58 -9.63
CA ASP A 32 6.99 -2.00 -8.73
C ASP A 32 6.65 -1.70 -7.26
N LEU A 33 5.41 -1.98 -6.87
CA LEU A 33 4.95 -1.77 -5.50
C LEU A 33 5.08 -3.05 -4.68
N GLN A 34 5.38 -2.88 -3.40
CA GLN A 34 5.36 -3.98 -2.43
C GLN A 34 3.93 -4.47 -2.23
N SER A 35 3.78 -5.77 -2.03
CA SER A 35 2.48 -6.41 -1.86
C SER A 35 2.55 -7.45 -0.75
N THR A 36 1.50 -7.52 0.08
CA THR A 36 1.36 -8.61 1.03
C THR A 36 0.87 -9.87 0.31
N GLU A 37 1.07 -11.03 0.95
CA GLU A 37 0.64 -12.30 0.38
C GLU A 37 -0.87 -12.35 0.15
N PRO A 38 -1.34 -12.93 -0.97
CA PRO A 38 -2.78 -12.98 -1.26
C PRO A 38 -3.59 -13.78 -0.25
N ASN A 39 -2.97 -14.72 0.47
CA ASN A 39 -3.66 -15.54 1.46
C ASN A 39 -3.77 -14.87 2.82
N PHE A 40 -3.22 -13.68 3.03
CA PHE A 40 -3.37 -12.94 4.27
C PHE A 40 -4.63 -12.08 4.19
N GLY A 41 -5.67 -12.47 4.91
CA GLY A 41 -6.93 -11.73 4.92
C GLY A 41 -6.80 -10.37 5.61
N TYR A 42 -7.63 -9.43 5.16
CA TYR A 42 -7.70 -8.11 5.76
C TYR A 42 -8.05 -8.19 7.25
N GLY A 43 -7.34 -7.42 8.07
CA GLY A 43 -7.58 -7.35 9.51
C GLY A 43 -7.00 -8.51 10.32
N THR A 44 -6.30 -9.45 9.68
CA THR A 44 -5.69 -10.57 10.40
C THR A 44 -4.33 -10.19 11.00
N PRO A 45 -3.90 -10.87 12.08
CA PRO A 45 -2.54 -10.67 12.60
C PRO A 45 -1.44 -10.95 11.58
N ALA A 46 -1.64 -11.92 10.68
CA ALA A 46 -0.69 -12.24 9.62
C ALA A 46 -0.51 -11.05 8.66
N MET A 47 -1.59 -10.40 8.26
CA MET A 47 -1.56 -9.21 7.42
C MET A 47 -0.83 -8.07 8.14
N ALA A 48 -1.14 -7.84 9.42
CA ALA A 48 -0.49 -6.79 10.21
C ALA A 48 1.02 -7.00 10.30
N ARG A 49 1.46 -8.25 10.53
CA ARG A 49 2.89 -8.58 10.58
C ARG A 49 3.57 -8.37 9.22
N ALA A 50 2.90 -8.75 8.14
CA ALA A 50 3.44 -8.57 6.79
C ALA A 50 3.65 -7.08 6.48
N ILE A 51 2.66 -6.24 6.79
CA ILE A 51 2.75 -4.81 6.60
C ILE A 51 3.88 -4.22 7.46
N GLY A 52 3.98 -4.64 8.71
CA GLY A 52 5.06 -4.21 9.60
C GLY A 52 6.44 -4.51 9.03
N ARG A 53 6.63 -5.70 8.47
CA ARG A 53 7.92 -6.06 7.84
C ARG A 53 8.24 -5.20 6.64
N LEU A 54 7.25 -4.97 5.76
CA LEU A 54 7.46 -4.15 4.56
C LEU A 54 7.78 -2.71 4.93
N LEU A 55 7.09 -2.14 5.90
CA LEU A 55 7.31 -0.76 6.32
C LEU A 55 8.58 -0.58 7.15
N SER A 56 9.09 -1.64 7.76
CA SER A 56 10.40 -1.58 8.41
C SER A 56 11.52 -1.40 7.40
N GLN A 57 11.36 -1.90 6.19
CA GLN A 57 12.33 -1.77 5.11
C GLN A 57 12.14 -0.50 4.31
N ASP A 58 10.89 -0.08 4.11
CA ASP A 58 10.54 1.11 3.34
C ASP A 58 9.36 1.81 4.01
N PRO A 59 9.64 2.66 5.02
CA PRO A 59 8.58 3.21 5.88
C PRO A 59 7.67 4.23 5.19
N PHE A 60 8.14 4.93 4.17
CA PHE A 60 7.36 5.95 3.47
C PHE A 60 7.08 5.49 2.05
N SER A 61 6.00 4.72 1.90
CA SER A 61 5.72 4.04 0.64
C SER A 61 4.23 3.88 0.40
N VAL A 62 3.90 3.43 -0.80
CA VAL A 62 2.58 2.88 -1.14
C VAL A 62 2.77 1.38 -1.26
N LEU A 63 1.91 0.62 -0.59
CA LEU A 63 1.92 -0.82 -0.70
C LEU A 63 0.50 -1.35 -0.94
N VAL A 64 0.43 -2.55 -1.47
CA VAL A 64 -0.82 -3.20 -1.85
C VAL A 64 -1.10 -4.35 -0.90
N MET A 65 -2.34 -4.47 -0.46
CA MET A 65 -2.76 -5.58 0.39
C MET A 65 -3.28 -6.72 -0.49
N GLY A 66 -2.44 -7.71 -0.73
CA GLY A 66 -2.75 -8.79 -1.67
C GLY A 66 -3.97 -9.62 -1.28
N GLY A 67 -4.23 -9.76 0.03
CA GLY A 67 -5.40 -10.49 0.54
C GLY A 67 -6.65 -9.63 0.71
N HIS A 68 -6.64 -8.40 0.23
CA HIS A 68 -7.75 -7.45 0.36
C HIS A 68 -7.91 -6.73 -0.97
N GLU A 69 -8.87 -7.19 -1.78
CA GLU A 69 -9.08 -6.67 -3.13
C GLU A 69 -9.17 -5.15 -3.13
N ASP A 70 -8.41 -4.52 -4.04
CA ASP A 70 -8.31 -3.08 -4.22
C ASP A 70 -7.71 -2.34 -3.02
N GLY A 71 -7.31 -3.03 -1.96
CA GLY A 71 -6.76 -2.41 -0.75
C GLY A 71 -5.35 -1.89 -0.94
N VAL A 72 -5.14 -0.61 -0.63
CA VAL A 72 -3.87 0.10 -0.80
C VAL A 72 -3.60 0.91 0.46
N LEU A 73 -2.34 0.92 0.89
CA LEU A 73 -1.88 1.77 1.99
C LEU A 73 -0.84 2.77 1.50
N ALA A 74 -0.93 3.99 1.99
CA ALA A 74 0.12 5.00 1.80
C ALA A 74 0.51 5.57 3.15
N THR A 75 1.81 5.73 3.38
CA THR A 75 2.33 6.26 4.64
C THR A 75 3.00 7.60 4.43
N GLY A 76 3.10 8.38 5.49
CA GLY A 76 3.76 9.67 5.46
C GLY A 76 3.96 10.24 6.85
N ARG A 77 4.70 11.33 6.95
CA ARG A 77 4.86 12.10 8.18
C ARG A 77 3.70 13.03 8.42
N THR A 78 3.02 13.43 7.35
CA THR A 78 1.86 14.31 7.38
C THR A 78 0.77 13.76 6.49
N PRO A 79 -0.50 14.15 6.70
CA PRO A 79 -1.57 13.75 5.79
C PRO A 79 -1.30 14.16 4.33
N SER A 80 -0.74 15.35 4.13
CA SER A 80 -0.39 15.85 2.80
C SER A 80 0.65 14.96 2.11
N GLU A 81 1.68 14.54 2.85
CA GLU A 81 2.73 13.67 2.30
C GLU A 81 2.18 12.32 1.89
N ALA A 82 1.38 11.69 2.75
CA ALA A 82 0.76 10.39 2.43
C ALA A 82 -0.20 10.52 1.24
N ALA A 83 -1.00 11.58 1.21
CA ALA A 83 -1.94 11.83 0.11
C ALA A 83 -1.22 12.06 -1.21
N HIS A 84 -0.15 12.87 -1.22
CA HIS A 84 0.64 13.10 -2.43
C HIS A 84 1.26 11.82 -2.96
N ARG A 85 1.77 10.98 -2.06
CA ARG A 85 2.36 9.69 -2.43
C ARG A 85 1.33 8.78 -3.08
N LEU A 86 0.12 8.74 -2.52
CA LEU A 86 -0.98 7.96 -3.07
C LEU A 86 -1.43 8.50 -4.43
N LEU A 87 -1.62 9.81 -4.54
CA LEU A 87 -2.06 10.45 -5.78
C LEU A 87 -1.03 10.34 -6.89
N ASP A 88 0.26 10.46 -6.57
CA ASP A 88 1.34 10.25 -7.52
C ASP A 88 1.31 8.83 -8.07
N THR A 89 1.14 7.85 -7.20
CA THR A 89 1.05 6.44 -7.60
C THR A 89 -0.18 6.21 -8.47
N LEU A 90 -1.32 6.80 -8.13
CA LEU A 90 -2.53 6.70 -8.94
C LEU A 90 -2.33 7.32 -10.32
N ALA A 91 -1.69 8.48 -10.40
CA ALA A 91 -1.39 9.13 -11.66
C ALA A 91 -0.51 8.24 -12.55
N ARG A 92 0.49 7.59 -11.96
CA ARG A 92 1.34 6.63 -12.67
C ARG A 92 0.53 5.44 -13.19
N ALA A 93 -0.40 4.92 -12.37
CA ALA A 93 -1.25 3.81 -12.77
C ALA A 93 -2.16 4.18 -13.95
N LEU A 94 -2.74 5.38 -13.90
CA LEU A 94 -3.62 5.87 -14.97
C LEU A 94 -2.86 6.15 -16.27
N ALA A 95 -1.57 6.41 -16.20
CA ALA A 95 -0.72 6.64 -17.38
C ALA A 95 -0.28 5.34 -18.05
N LEU A 96 -0.49 4.18 -17.43
CA LEU A 96 -0.13 2.90 -18.02
C LEU A 96 -1.02 2.59 -19.22
N PRO A 97 -0.47 1.90 -20.27
CA PRO A 97 -1.30 1.44 -21.38
C PRO A 97 -2.38 0.49 -20.88
N PRO A 98 -3.56 0.47 -21.51
CA PRO A 98 -4.57 -0.52 -21.17
C PRO A 98 -4.02 -1.93 -21.31
N LYS A 99 -4.39 -2.82 -20.38
CA LYS A 99 -4.04 -4.23 -20.51
C LYS A 99 -4.82 -4.80 -21.67
N THR A 100 -4.10 -5.29 -22.68
CA THR A 100 -4.75 -5.94 -23.81
C THR A 100 -5.23 -7.31 -23.38
N PRO A 101 -6.49 -7.68 -23.74
CA PRO A 101 -6.91 -9.06 -23.55
C PRO A 101 -6.02 -9.96 -24.40
N SER A 102 -5.43 -10.91 -23.77
CA SER A 102 -4.61 -11.88 -24.47
C SER A 102 -5.44 -13.03 -24.97
#